data_fc33ca03e5d542e5004154fefa64cc31
#
_entry.id   fc33ca03e5d542e5004154fefa64cc31
#
_cell.length_a   1.000
_cell.length_b   1.000
_cell.length_c   1.000
_cell.angle_alpha   90.00
_cell.angle_beta   90.00
_cell.angle_gamma   90.00
#
_symmetry.space_group_name_H-M   'P 1'
#
loop_
_entity.id
_entity.type
_entity.pdbx_description
1 polymer ?
#
loop_
_entity_poly.entity_id
_entity_poly.type
_entity_poly.pdbx_seq_one_letter_code
_entity_poly.pdbx_strand_id
1 'polypeptide(L)'
;MFIDMLGNARVKLCMHLHSAFSDGELTPPEIAEKYAAEGYDAIAVTDQWIFGEECELSGLLVLSGIEYDVGCDREIGMYHVVGIGMTSDPDIPYDWKNM
;
A
#
# COMPACT_ATOMS: atom_id res chain seq x y z
N MET A 1 8.24 -6.09 14.82
CA MET A 1 9.37 -7.03 14.68
C MET A 1 9.07 -8.32 15.44
N PHE A 2 9.46 -9.42 14.89
CA PHE A 2 9.30 -10.72 15.55
C PHE A 2 10.55 -11.58 15.34
N ILE A 3 10.68 -12.61 16.15
CA ILE A 3 11.76 -13.58 16.00
C ILE A 3 11.19 -14.84 15.37
N ASP A 4 11.76 -15.29 14.26
CA ASP A 4 11.30 -16.48 13.57
C ASP A 4 11.78 -17.77 14.27
N MET A 5 11.36 -18.92 13.75
CA MET A 5 11.69 -20.23 14.33
C MET A 5 13.19 -20.53 14.31
N LEU A 6 13.96 -19.83 13.48
CA LEU A 6 15.41 -19.99 13.37
C LEU A 6 16.18 -18.99 14.25
N GLY A 7 15.47 -18.18 15.04
CA GLY A 7 16.07 -17.18 15.92
C GLY A 7 16.45 -15.88 15.24
N ASN A 8 15.99 -15.64 14.01
CA ASN A 8 16.30 -14.42 13.28
C ASN A 8 15.24 -13.34 13.53
N ALA A 9 15.68 -12.10 13.70
CA ALA A 9 14.78 -10.96 13.79
C ALA A 9 14.17 -10.68 12.42
N ARG A 10 12.85 -10.47 12.39
CA ARG A 10 12.09 -10.22 11.17
C ARG A 10 11.22 -8.99 11.31
N VAL A 11 10.98 -8.32 10.20
CA VAL A 11 10.06 -7.19 10.10
C VAL A 11 8.77 -7.68 9.45
N LYS A 12 7.64 -7.31 10.05
CA LYS A 12 6.33 -7.73 9.55
C LYS A 12 5.67 -6.57 8.79
N LEU A 13 5.46 -6.76 7.49
CA LEU A 13 4.97 -5.72 6.60
C LEU A 13 3.70 -6.17 5.89
N CYS A 14 2.78 -5.23 5.65
CA CYS A 14 1.69 -5.41 4.70
C CYS A 14 1.78 -4.32 3.65
N MET A 15 2.03 -4.69 2.41
CA MET A 15 2.44 -3.77 1.35
C MET A 15 1.34 -3.45 0.33
N HIS A 16 0.11 -3.88 0.59
CA HIS A 16 -1.00 -3.62 -0.32
C HIS A 16 -2.32 -3.61 0.46
N LEU A 17 -2.86 -2.42 0.67
CA LEU A 17 -4.09 -2.21 1.43
C LEU A 17 -4.92 -1.10 0.79
N HIS A 18 -6.23 -1.24 0.84
CA HIS A 18 -7.16 -0.20 0.45
C HIS A 18 -7.87 0.37 1.67
N SER A 19 -7.98 1.69 1.72
CA SER A 19 -8.71 2.40 2.77
C SER A 19 -10.06 2.90 2.28
N ALA A 20 -10.79 3.57 3.16
CA ALA A 20 -12.07 4.19 2.83
C ALA A 20 -11.95 5.33 1.80
N PHE A 21 -10.73 5.76 1.48
CA PHE A 21 -10.51 6.73 0.40
C PHE A 21 -10.72 6.13 -1.00
N SER A 22 -10.66 4.81 -1.13
CA SER A 22 -11.03 4.12 -2.37
C SER A 22 -12.14 3.10 -2.10
N ASP A 23 -11.84 1.82 -2.09
CA ASP A 23 -12.86 0.77 -1.95
C ASP A 23 -12.78 -0.03 -0.64
N GLY A 24 -11.93 0.39 0.30
CA GLY A 24 -11.87 -0.21 1.61
C GLY A 24 -12.94 0.32 2.56
N GLU A 25 -13.08 -0.31 3.71
CA GLU A 25 -14.09 0.07 4.71
C GLU A 25 -13.52 0.95 5.83
N LEU A 26 -12.23 0.85 6.10
CA LEU A 26 -11.59 1.51 7.22
C LEU A 26 -10.78 2.73 6.77
N THR A 27 -10.75 3.76 7.61
CA THR A 27 -9.86 4.91 7.39
C THR A 27 -8.41 4.51 7.64
N PRO A 28 -7.41 5.24 7.10
CA PRO A 28 -6.01 4.93 7.39
C PRO A 28 -5.66 4.84 8.87
N PRO A 29 -6.11 5.75 9.76
CA PRO A 29 -5.88 5.59 11.19
C PRO A 29 -6.46 4.30 11.78
N GLU A 30 -7.65 3.90 11.35
CA GLU A 30 -8.27 2.65 11.81
C GLU A 30 -7.49 1.42 11.33
N ILE A 31 -7.03 1.44 10.09
CA ILE A 31 -6.18 0.38 9.53
C ILE A 31 -4.88 0.27 10.33
N ALA A 32 -4.22 1.41 10.56
CA ALA A 32 -2.96 1.44 11.30
C ALA A 32 -3.13 0.88 12.71
N GLU A 33 -4.21 1.23 13.40
CA GLU A 33 -4.51 0.71 14.73
C GLU A 33 -4.65 -0.82 14.71
N LYS A 34 -5.40 -1.35 13.76
CA LYS A 34 -5.58 -2.80 13.62
C LYS A 34 -4.28 -3.53 13.34
N TYR A 35 -3.50 -3.05 12.39
CA TYR A 35 -2.25 -3.71 12.01
C TYR A 35 -1.18 -3.57 13.10
N ALA A 36 -1.13 -2.43 13.79
CA ALA A 36 -0.24 -2.26 14.93
C ALA A 36 -0.58 -3.26 16.05
N ALA A 37 -1.86 -3.47 16.33
CA ALA A 37 -2.32 -4.45 17.33
C ALA A 37 -1.92 -5.88 16.96
N GLU A 38 -1.81 -6.18 15.67
CA GLU A 38 -1.37 -7.50 15.17
C GLU A 38 0.15 -7.63 15.06
N GLY A 39 0.90 -6.64 15.51
CA GLY A 39 2.36 -6.70 15.55
C GLY A 39 3.05 -6.34 14.24
N TYR A 40 2.38 -5.67 13.32
CA TYR A 40 3.00 -5.18 12.10
C TYR A 40 3.95 -4.03 12.41
N ASP A 41 5.04 -3.96 11.66
CA ASP A 41 6.04 -2.89 11.79
C ASP A 41 5.79 -1.75 10.82
N ALA A 42 5.26 -2.05 9.65
CA ALA A 42 4.90 -1.05 8.65
C ALA A 42 3.80 -1.57 7.73
N ILE A 43 3.05 -0.64 7.16
CA ILE A 43 2.06 -0.94 6.12
C ILE A 43 2.23 0.04 4.97
N ALA A 44 1.72 -0.33 3.79
CA ALA A 44 1.53 0.59 2.69
C ALA A 44 0.06 0.60 2.32
N VAL A 45 -0.56 1.76 2.43
CA VAL A 45 -1.95 1.95 1.98
C VAL A 45 -1.89 2.39 0.53
N THR A 46 -2.38 1.52 -0.35
CA THR A 46 -2.26 1.68 -1.80
C THR A 46 -3.65 1.85 -2.40
N ASP A 47 -4.29 2.98 -2.08
CA ASP A 47 -5.62 3.28 -2.57
C ASP A 47 -5.63 3.47 -4.10
N GLN A 48 -6.73 3.12 -4.72
CA GLN A 48 -6.88 3.20 -6.17
C GLN A 48 -6.88 4.65 -6.64
N TRP A 49 -5.89 5.02 -7.45
CA TRP A 49 -5.72 6.35 -8.04
C TRP A 49 -5.55 7.50 -7.03
N ILE A 50 -5.35 7.18 -5.75
CA ILE A 50 -5.18 8.16 -4.68
C ILE A 50 -3.82 7.95 -4.04
N PHE A 51 -2.92 8.90 -4.24
CA PHE A 51 -1.58 8.84 -3.64
C PHE A 51 -1.66 9.12 -2.14
N GLY A 52 -1.16 8.19 -1.34
CA GLY A 52 -1.01 8.36 0.10
C GLY A 52 0.43 8.70 0.44
N GLU A 53 0.63 9.82 1.14
CA GLU A 53 1.97 10.22 1.58
C GLU A 53 2.43 9.38 2.76
N GLU A 54 3.76 9.25 2.91
CA GLU A 54 4.34 8.57 4.07
C GLU A 54 3.99 9.31 5.35
N CYS A 55 3.62 8.54 6.37
CA CYS A 55 3.28 9.10 7.68
C CYS A 55 3.49 8.05 8.76
N GLU A 56 3.26 8.45 10.01
CA GLU A 56 3.26 7.54 11.16
C GLU A 56 1.90 7.61 11.83
N LEU A 57 1.27 6.46 12.01
CA LEU A 57 -0.04 6.34 12.66
C LEU A 57 0.01 5.20 13.67
N SER A 58 -0.46 5.46 14.90
CA SER A 58 -0.52 4.46 15.98
C SER A 58 0.84 3.79 16.26
N GLY A 59 1.92 4.51 16.09
CA GLY A 59 3.28 3.98 16.24
C GLY A 59 3.74 3.11 15.08
N LEU A 60 2.97 3.03 14.01
CA LEU A 60 3.24 2.24 12.83
C LEU A 60 3.70 3.14 11.69
N LEU A 61 4.74 2.71 10.98
CA LEU A 61 5.17 3.41 9.76
C LEU A 61 4.19 3.10 8.63
N VAL A 62 3.61 4.14 8.04
CA VAL A 62 2.76 4.03 6.87
C VAL A 62 3.54 4.55 5.67
N LEU A 63 3.94 3.65 4.79
CA LEU A 63 4.68 3.98 3.59
C LEU A 63 3.77 4.65 2.57
N SER A 64 4.34 5.54 1.76
CA SER A 64 3.60 6.11 0.64
C SER A 64 3.17 5.00 -0.32
N GLY A 65 1.99 5.15 -0.91
CA GLY A 65 1.48 4.14 -1.81
C GLY A 65 0.35 4.61 -2.70
N ILE A 66 0.22 3.93 -3.82
CA ILE A 66 -0.88 4.13 -4.76
C ILE A 66 -1.05 2.86 -5.60
N GLU A 67 -2.28 2.56 -5.99
CA GLU A 67 -2.57 1.52 -6.95
C GLU A 67 -3.18 2.13 -8.21
N TYR A 68 -2.65 1.75 -9.36
CA TYR A 68 -3.19 2.13 -10.65
C TYR A 68 -3.86 0.93 -11.30
N ASP A 69 -5.16 1.05 -11.57
CA ASP A 69 -5.88 0.09 -12.40
C ASP A 69 -5.71 0.55 -13.84
N VAL A 70 -4.79 -0.07 -14.55
CA VAL A 70 -4.40 0.37 -15.88
C VAL A 70 -4.59 -0.72 -16.91
N GLY A 71 -4.70 -0.27 -18.15
CA GLY A 71 -4.70 -1.15 -19.28
C GLY A 71 -6.09 -1.68 -19.60
N CYS A 72 -6.36 -1.68 -20.86
CA CYS A 72 -7.48 -2.36 -21.44
C CYS A 72 -6.96 -2.95 -22.75
N ASP A 73 -5.86 -3.69 -22.64
CA ASP A 73 -5.29 -4.40 -23.78
C ASP A 73 -6.13 -5.65 -24.01
N ARG A 74 -6.61 -5.83 -25.23
CA ARG A 74 -7.45 -6.98 -25.57
C ARG A 74 -6.71 -8.31 -25.42
N GLU A 75 -5.40 -8.28 -25.56
CA GLU A 75 -4.58 -9.49 -25.47
C GLU A 75 -4.22 -9.83 -24.04
N ILE A 76 -3.99 -8.82 -23.20
CA ILE A 76 -3.44 -9.01 -21.87
C ILE A 76 -4.46 -8.70 -20.76
N GLY A 77 -5.44 -7.81 -21.02
CA GLY A 77 -6.48 -7.46 -20.06
C GLY A 77 -6.11 -6.28 -19.19
N MET A 78 -6.71 -6.23 -18.00
CA MET A 78 -6.48 -5.15 -17.04
C MET A 78 -5.33 -5.50 -16.10
N TYR A 79 -4.54 -4.49 -15.76
CA TYR A 79 -3.43 -4.63 -14.81
C TYR A 79 -3.63 -3.74 -13.61
N HIS A 80 -3.06 -4.18 -12.51
CA HIS A 80 -2.92 -3.38 -11.30
C HIS A 80 -1.43 -3.11 -11.10
N VAL A 81 -1.04 -1.85 -11.08
CA VAL A 81 0.34 -1.45 -10.78
C VAL A 81 0.36 -0.77 -9.43
N VAL A 82 1.13 -1.31 -8.52
CA VAL A 82 1.24 -0.79 -7.15
C VAL A 82 2.58 -0.08 -6.99
N GLY A 83 2.53 1.18 -6.63
CA GLY A 83 3.72 1.97 -6.31
C GLY A 83 3.83 2.17 -4.81
N ILE A 84 5.01 1.94 -4.26
CA ILE A 84 5.26 2.05 -2.82
C ILE A 84 6.58 2.79 -2.60
N GLY A 85 6.60 3.68 -1.60
CA GLY A 85 7.82 4.37 -1.20
C GLY A 85 8.19 5.57 -2.06
N MET A 86 7.33 6.01 -2.95
CA MET A 86 7.56 7.18 -3.78
C MET A 86 7.42 8.47 -2.97
N THR A 87 8.14 9.51 -3.37
CA THR A 87 8.09 10.81 -2.70
C THR A 87 6.93 11.68 -3.16
N SER A 88 6.35 11.37 -4.31
CA SER A 88 5.20 12.09 -4.87
C SER A 88 4.46 11.18 -5.83
N ASP A 89 3.21 11.55 -6.13
CA ASP A 89 2.41 10.85 -7.14
C ASP A 89 3.13 10.97 -8.49
N PRO A 90 3.46 9.84 -9.15
CA PRO A 90 4.10 9.89 -10.47
C PRO A 90 3.17 10.37 -11.59
N ASP A 91 1.85 10.54 -11.31
CA ASP A 91 0.86 11.01 -12.26
C ASP A 91 0.90 10.23 -13.58
N ILE A 92 0.86 8.91 -13.44
CA ILE A 92 0.94 8.00 -14.60
C ILE A 92 -0.37 8.06 -15.39
N PRO A 93 -0.29 8.20 -16.72
CA PRO A 93 -1.49 8.18 -17.53
C PRO A 93 -2.18 6.82 -17.54
N TYR A 94 -3.46 6.80 -17.80
CA TYR A 94 -4.29 5.59 -17.82
C TYR A 94 -3.95 4.68 -19.02
N ASP A 95 -2.72 4.63 -19.41
CA ASP A 95 -2.22 3.76 -20.49
C ASP A 95 -0.99 3.04 -19.98
N TRP A 96 -1.14 1.74 -19.77
CA TRP A 96 -0.07 0.91 -19.22
C TRP A 96 1.23 0.94 -20.04
N LYS A 97 1.15 1.25 -21.33
CA LYS A 97 2.33 1.33 -22.20
C LYS A 97 3.28 2.47 -21.82
N ASN A 98 2.79 3.43 -21.05
CA ASN A 98 3.58 4.56 -20.58
C ASN A 98 4.15 4.35 -19.18
N MET A 99 3.96 3.20 -18.61
CA MET A 99 4.43 2.87 -17.28
C MET A 99 5.84 2.32 -17.24
#